data_6e6ce179f8751a6293213396d5029724
#
_entry.id   6e6ce179f8751a6293213396d5029724
#
_cell.length_a   1.000
_cell.length_b   1.000
_cell.length_c   1.000
_cell.angle_alpha   90.00
_cell.angle_beta   90.00
_cell.angle_gamma   90.00
#
_symmetry.space_group_name_H-M   'P 1'
#
loop_
_entity.id
_entity.type
_entity.pdbx_description
1 polymer ?
#
loop_
_entity_poly.entity_id
_entity_poly.type
_entity_poly.pdbx_seq_one_letter_code
_entity_poly.pdbx_strand_id
1 'polypeptide(L)'
;MELACLDLEGVLVPEIWINVAERTGIAALRLTTRDVPDYDQLMRGRLALLDQHGLKLSDIQRVIASMGPLEGARELLDWLRERFQVVILSDTYYEFAMPLMRQLGWPALFCHRLEIVVDRVVGFTLRQEDSKQQAV
;
A
#
# COMPACT_ATOMS: atom_id res chain seq x y z
N MET A 1 -5.89 24.05 -14.19
CA MET A 1 -5.15 23.58 -13.00
C MET A 1 -4.33 22.36 -13.36
N GLU A 2 -3.08 22.36 -12.97
CA GLU A 2 -2.17 21.25 -13.29
C GLU A 2 -2.36 20.09 -12.34
N LEU A 3 -2.06 18.89 -12.84
CA LEU A 3 -2.14 17.65 -12.09
C LEU A 3 -0.77 17.20 -11.63
N ALA A 4 -0.63 16.89 -10.35
CA ALA A 4 0.58 16.26 -9.80
C ALA A 4 0.29 14.81 -9.47
N CYS A 5 1.03 13.90 -10.06
CA CYS A 5 0.92 12.46 -9.79
C CYS A 5 2.09 12.03 -8.93
N LEU A 6 1.80 11.41 -7.80
CA LEU A 6 2.83 10.94 -6.85
C LEU A 6 2.73 9.44 -6.65
N ASP A 7 3.87 8.83 -6.35
CA ASP A 7 3.92 7.49 -5.80
C ASP A 7 3.64 7.56 -4.29
N LEU A 8 3.27 6.48 -3.68
CA LEU A 8 2.98 6.42 -2.25
C LEU A 8 4.16 5.89 -1.45
N GLU A 9 4.52 4.62 -1.69
CA GLU A 9 5.58 3.95 -0.92
C GLU A 9 6.94 4.48 -1.30
N GLY A 10 7.74 4.80 -0.29
CA GLY A 10 9.07 5.39 -0.48
C GLY A 10 9.05 6.89 -0.76
N VAL A 11 7.89 7.49 -0.97
CA VAL A 11 7.73 8.93 -1.22
C VAL A 11 6.98 9.60 -0.07
N LEU A 12 5.83 9.07 0.29
CA LEU A 12 4.98 9.62 1.34
C LEU A 12 4.92 8.74 2.58
N VAL A 13 5.07 7.43 2.40
CA VAL A 13 5.03 6.45 3.48
C VAL A 13 6.16 5.45 3.28
N PRO A 14 6.58 4.74 4.35
CA PRO A 14 7.54 3.65 4.20
C PRO A 14 6.98 2.50 3.36
N GLU A 15 7.86 1.66 2.84
CA GLU A 15 7.45 0.46 2.09
C GLU A 15 6.64 -0.47 3.00
N ILE A 16 5.42 -0.78 2.58
CA ILE A 16 4.44 -1.43 3.46
C ILE A 16 4.84 -2.87 3.77
N TRP A 17 5.09 -3.71 2.75
CA TRP A 17 5.39 -5.12 3.01
C TRP A 17 6.67 -5.33 3.80
N ILE A 18 7.71 -4.53 3.54
CA ILE A 18 8.98 -4.61 4.27
C ILE A 18 8.74 -4.29 5.74
N ASN A 19 7.97 -3.24 6.02
CA ASN A 19 7.67 -2.85 7.39
C ASN A 19 6.75 -3.86 8.09
N VAL A 20 5.78 -4.41 7.37
CA VAL A 20 4.95 -5.49 7.92
C VAL A 20 5.81 -6.70 8.27
N ALA A 21 6.76 -7.07 7.40
CA ALA A 21 7.68 -8.18 7.67
C ALA A 21 8.49 -7.94 8.95
N GLU A 22 9.03 -6.74 9.09
CA GLU A 22 9.85 -6.40 10.26
C GLU A 22 9.03 -6.40 11.56
N ARG A 23 7.82 -5.84 11.51
CA ARG A 23 6.99 -5.69 12.71
C ARG A 23 6.29 -6.98 13.12
N THR A 24 6.04 -7.89 12.17
CA THR A 24 5.43 -9.19 12.48
C THR A 24 6.47 -10.29 12.70
N GLY A 25 7.71 -10.05 12.32
CA GLY A 25 8.77 -11.07 12.40
C GLY A 25 8.71 -12.13 11.31
N ILE A 26 7.90 -11.91 10.26
CA ILE A 26 7.74 -12.86 9.15
C ILE A 26 8.68 -12.43 8.03
N ALA A 27 9.91 -12.92 8.04
CA ALA A 27 10.96 -12.47 7.13
C ALA A 27 10.58 -12.67 5.65
N ALA A 28 9.87 -13.72 5.32
CA ALA A 28 9.49 -14.02 3.93
C ALA A 28 8.56 -12.95 3.32
N LEU A 29 7.90 -12.14 4.13
CA LEU A 29 7.09 -11.02 3.61
C LEU A 29 7.94 -9.89 3.03
N ARG A 30 9.26 -9.90 3.26
CA ARG A 30 10.17 -8.91 2.67
C ARG A 30 10.45 -9.14 1.20
N LEU A 31 10.13 -10.32 0.66
CA LEU A 31 10.39 -10.63 -0.74
C LEU A 31 9.63 -9.66 -1.65
N THR A 32 10.30 -9.24 -2.72
CA THR A 32 9.75 -8.30 -3.70
C THR A 32 9.79 -8.94 -5.09
N THR A 33 9.36 -8.19 -6.10
CA THR A 33 9.42 -8.64 -7.50
C THR A 33 10.86 -8.84 -7.98
N ARG A 34 11.85 -8.33 -7.26
CA ARG A 34 13.26 -8.63 -7.54
C ARG A 34 13.58 -10.09 -7.21
N ASP A 35 12.93 -10.63 -6.19
CA ASP A 35 13.15 -12.03 -5.74
C ASP A 35 12.20 -12.99 -6.45
N VAL A 36 10.94 -12.58 -6.65
CA VAL A 36 9.89 -13.34 -7.31
C VAL A 36 9.31 -12.46 -8.42
N PRO A 37 9.82 -12.57 -9.67
CA PRO A 37 9.40 -11.65 -10.73
C PRO A 37 7.92 -11.69 -11.11
N ASP A 38 7.28 -12.84 -10.95
CA ASP A 38 5.85 -12.98 -11.21
C ASP A 38 5.06 -12.38 -10.04
N TYR A 39 4.38 -11.26 -10.30
CA TYR A 39 3.64 -10.55 -9.27
C TYR A 39 2.52 -11.38 -8.66
N ASP A 40 1.79 -12.15 -9.48
CA ASP A 40 0.71 -13.01 -8.98
C ASP A 40 1.27 -14.07 -8.03
N GLN A 41 2.38 -14.70 -8.38
CA GLN A 41 3.05 -15.67 -7.53
C GLN A 41 3.51 -15.04 -6.22
N LEU A 42 4.08 -13.83 -6.30
CA LEU A 42 4.53 -13.10 -5.11
C LEU A 42 3.36 -12.80 -4.18
N MET A 43 2.25 -12.29 -4.70
CA MET A 43 1.08 -11.98 -3.90
C MET A 43 0.44 -13.21 -3.29
N ARG A 44 0.31 -14.29 -4.05
CA ARG A 44 -0.23 -15.54 -3.51
C ARG A 44 0.62 -16.09 -2.37
N GLY A 45 1.95 -15.96 -2.49
CA GLY A 45 2.87 -16.32 -1.41
C GLY A 45 2.65 -15.48 -0.17
N ARG A 46 2.48 -14.17 -0.34
CA ARG A 46 2.21 -13.26 0.79
C ARG A 46 0.89 -13.60 1.49
N LEU A 47 -0.17 -13.83 0.70
CA LEU A 47 -1.48 -14.18 1.27
C LEU A 47 -1.43 -15.52 2.02
N ALA A 48 -0.69 -16.50 1.48
CA ALA A 48 -0.51 -17.78 2.16
C ALA A 48 0.21 -17.61 3.50
N LEU A 49 1.20 -16.72 3.57
CA LEU A 49 1.91 -16.43 4.81
C LEU A 49 0.99 -15.76 5.84
N LEU A 50 0.16 -14.83 5.42
CA LEU A 50 -0.81 -14.19 6.33
C LEU A 50 -1.75 -15.23 6.91
N ASP A 51 -2.28 -16.12 6.08
CA ASP A 51 -3.18 -17.18 6.52
C ASP A 51 -2.48 -18.16 7.45
N GLN A 52 -1.26 -18.59 7.09
CA GLN A 52 -0.46 -19.52 7.89
C GLN A 52 -0.19 -18.98 9.29
N HIS A 53 0.05 -17.68 9.42
CA HIS A 53 0.34 -17.03 10.70
C HIS A 53 -0.92 -16.49 11.39
N GLY A 54 -2.11 -16.74 10.84
CA GLY A 54 -3.37 -16.31 11.44
C GLY A 54 -3.55 -14.80 11.47
N LEU A 55 -2.88 -14.07 10.56
CA LEU A 55 -2.99 -12.61 10.50
C LEU A 55 -4.22 -12.20 9.71
N LYS A 56 -5.10 -11.48 10.36
CA LYS A 56 -6.31 -10.92 9.76
C LYS A 56 -6.03 -9.54 9.23
N LEU A 57 -6.95 -9.02 8.41
CA LEU A 57 -6.83 -7.67 7.88
C LEU A 57 -6.67 -6.65 9.00
N SER A 58 -7.48 -6.75 10.05
CA SER A 58 -7.41 -5.82 11.18
C SER A 58 -6.05 -5.84 11.88
N ASP A 59 -5.40 -7.01 11.96
CA ASP A 59 -4.07 -7.13 12.53
C ASP A 59 -3.05 -6.37 11.67
N ILE A 60 -3.12 -6.56 10.35
CA ILE A 60 -2.22 -5.89 9.41
C ILE A 60 -2.46 -4.38 9.42
N GLN A 61 -3.72 -3.96 9.43
CA GLN A 61 -4.05 -2.53 9.48
C GLN A 61 -3.51 -1.85 10.74
N ARG A 62 -3.52 -2.55 11.87
CA ARG A 62 -2.94 -2.05 13.12
C ARG A 62 -1.44 -1.83 12.99
N VAL A 63 -0.75 -2.79 12.37
CA VAL A 63 0.69 -2.68 12.10
C VAL A 63 0.96 -1.49 11.20
N ILE A 64 0.21 -1.36 10.10
CA ILE A 64 0.39 -0.27 9.13
C ILE A 64 0.13 1.09 9.78
N ALA A 65 -0.91 1.20 10.59
CA ALA A 65 -1.22 2.45 11.29
C ALA A 65 -0.07 2.93 12.17
N SER A 66 0.69 1.99 12.73
CA SER A 66 1.82 2.32 13.60
C SER A 66 3.05 2.80 12.83
N MET A 67 3.11 2.61 11.51
CA MET A 67 4.24 3.04 10.70
C MET A 67 4.35 4.56 10.59
N GLY A 68 3.22 5.20 10.36
CA GLY A 68 3.16 6.63 10.12
C GLY A 68 3.71 7.04 8.75
N PRO A 69 3.40 8.27 8.30
CA PRO A 69 3.99 8.84 7.10
C PRO A 69 5.48 9.13 7.28
N LEU A 70 6.18 9.27 6.16
CA LEU A 70 7.57 9.73 6.19
C LEU A 70 7.62 11.18 6.67
N GLU A 71 8.73 11.55 7.29
CA GLU A 71 8.93 12.91 7.76
C GLU A 71 8.80 13.90 6.60
N GLY A 72 8.02 14.95 6.79
CA GLY A 72 7.78 15.97 5.77
C GLY A 72 6.71 15.62 4.74
N ALA A 73 6.18 14.40 4.75
CA ALA A 73 5.19 13.96 3.74
C ALA A 73 3.90 14.78 3.82
N ARG A 74 3.38 15.02 5.01
CA ARG A 74 2.14 15.79 5.19
C ARG A 74 2.33 17.21 4.71
N GLU A 75 3.44 17.82 5.07
CA GLU A 75 3.76 19.19 4.68
C GLU A 75 3.90 19.31 3.17
N LEU A 76 4.56 18.34 2.52
CA LEU A 76 4.69 18.29 1.06
C LEU A 76 3.31 18.20 0.39
N LEU A 77 2.45 17.31 0.88
CA LEU A 77 1.10 17.16 0.34
C LEU A 77 0.30 18.45 0.47
N ASP A 78 0.33 19.07 1.64
CA ASP A 78 -0.40 20.31 1.88
C ASP A 78 0.09 21.42 0.94
N TRP A 79 1.43 21.53 0.75
CA TRP A 79 2.02 22.47 -0.18
C TRP A 79 1.59 22.23 -1.63
N LEU A 80 1.59 20.96 -2.07
CA LEU A 80 1.20 20.60 -3.43
C LEU A 80 -0.30 20.84 -3.66
N ARG A 81 -1.13 20.52 -2.67
CA ARG A 81 -2.60 20.63 -2.81
C ARG A 81 -3.06 22.08 -2.94
N GLU A 82 -2.28 23.03 -2.45
CA GLU A 82 -2.56 24.45 -2.64
C GLU A 82 -2.30 24.90 -4.08
N ARG A 83 -1.52 24.16 -4.86
CA ARG A 83 -1.04 24.55 -6.19
C ARG A 83 -1.50 23.66 -7.30
N PHE A 84 -1.80 22.39 -6.99
CA PHE A 84 -2.11 21.35 -7.98
C PHE A 84 -3.29 20.51 -7.51
N GLN A 85 -3.91 19.84 -8.48
CA GLN A 85 -4.72 18.66 -8.16
C GLN A 85 -3.73 17.52 -7.92
N VAL A 86 -3.79 16.88 -6.76
CA VAL A 86 -2.84 15.82 -6.40
C VAL A 86 -3.53 14.47 -6.48
N VAL A 87 -2.90 13.54 -7.18
CA VAL A 87 -3.36 12.16 -7.31
C VAL A 87 -2.20 11.24 -6.95
N ILE A 88 -2.47 10.24 -6.12
CA ILE A 88 -1.49 9.22 -5.78
C ILE A 88 -1.82 7.96 -6.57
N LEU A 89 -0.83 7.41 -7.27
CA LEU A 89 -0.92 6.16 -7.99
C LEU A 89 0.04 5.17 -7.34
N SER A 90 -0.47 4.02 -6.92
CA SER A 90 0.33 3.05 -6.18
C SER A 90 -0.06 1.62 -6.54
N ASP A 91 0.87 0.70 -6.35
CA ASP A 91 0.64 -0.73 -6.47
C ASP A 91 0.27 -1.38 -5.14
N THR A 92 -0.06 -0.58 -4.13
CA THR A 92 -0.58 -1.06 -2.86
C THR A 92 -2.08 -1.40 -2.98
N TYR A 93 -2.73 -1.56 -1.86
CA TYR A 93 -4.15 -1.92 -1.77
C TYR A 93 -4.87 -0.91 -0.89
N TYR A 94 -6.13 -0.57 -1.25
CA TYR A 94 -6.91 0.38 -0.46
C TYR A 94 -6.99 -0.02 1.01
N GLU A 95 -7.21 -1.31 1.27
CA GLU A 95 -7.34 -1.83 2.63
C GLU A 95 -6.08 -1.63 3.48
N PHE A 96 -4.92 -1.68 2.84
CA PHE A 96 -3.64 -1.42 3.51
C PHE A 96 -3.33 0.07 3.61
N ALA A 97 -3.70 0.84 2.60
CA ALA A 97 -3.37 2.26 2.54
C ALA A 97 -4.23 3.12 3.48
N MET A 98 -5.47 2.71 3.74
CA MET A 98 -6.42 3.52 4.50
C MET A 98 -5.90 4.06 5.84
N PRO A 99 -5.22 3.26 6.69
CA PRO A 99 -4.68 3.80 7.94
C PRO A 99 -3.68 4.92 7.73
N LEU A 100 -2.94 4.90 6.61
CA LEU A 100 -1.95 5.93 6.29
C LEU A 100 -2.61 7.12 5.58
N MET A 101 -3.61 6.88 4.75
CA MET A 101 -4.38 7.95 4.09
C MET A 101 -5.02 8.87 5.12
N ARG A 102 -5.55 8.30 6.19
CA ARG A 102 -6.11 9.08 7.31
C ARG A 102 -5.09 10.06 7.86
N GLN A 103 -3.84 9.60 8.03
CA GLN A 103 -2.77 10.43 8.57
C GLN A 103 -2.25 11.47 7.57
N LEU A 104 -2.49 11.25 6.28
CA LEU A 104 -2.10 12.16 5.21
C LEU A 104 -3.20 13.16 4.82
N GLY A 105 -4.36 13.09 5.45
CA GLY A 105 -5.47 14.01 5.17
C GLY A 105 -6.31 13.61 3.97
N TRP A 106 -6.38 12.32 3.66
CA TRP A 106 -7.23 11.74 2.63
C TRP A 106 -6.95 12.27 1.21
N PRO A 107 -5.70 12.18 0.72
CA PRO A 107 -5.44 12.51 -0.69
C PRO A 107 -6.10 11.50 -1.62
N ALA A 108 -6.36 11.91 -2.87
CA ALA A 108 -6.91 11.02 -3.87
C ALA A 108 -5.93 9.90 -4.19
N LEU A 109 -6.39 8.65 -4.14
CA LEU A 109 -5.56 7.47 -4.30
C LEU A 109 -6.20 6.51 -5.30
N PHE A 110 -5.39 6.04 -6.26
CA PHE A 110 -5.76 4.96 -7.18
C PHE A 110 -4.79 3.81 -6.96
N CYS A 111 -5.32 2.67 -6.57
CA CYS A 111 -4.52 1.47 -6.31
C CYS A 111 -5.39 0.22 -6.46
N HIS A 112 -4.87 -0.92 -6.03
CA HIS A 112 -5.57 -2.21 -6.14
C HIS A 112 -6.46 -2.45 -4.94
N ARG A 113 -7.19 -3.55 -4.96
CA ARG A 113 -8.10 -3.95 -3.88
C ARG A 113 -7.77 -5.36 -3.41
N LEU A 114 -7.95 -5.58 -2.11
CA LEU A 114 -7.91 -6.93 -1.55
C LEU A 114 -9.33 -7.51 -1.51
N GLU A 115 -9.42 -8.82 -1.60
CA GLU A 115 -10.66 -9.55 -1.39
C GLU A 115 -10.70 -10.02 0.06
N ILE A 116 -11.70 -9.56 0.81
CA ILE A 116 -11.77 -9.80 2.25
C ILE A 116 -13.03 -10.61 2.56
N VAL A 117 -12.87 -11.69 3.31
CA VAL A 117 -13.98 -12.50 3.82
C VAL A 117 -13.79 -12.69 5.32
N VAL A 118 -14.69 -12.14 6.12
CA VAL A 118 -14.67 -12.19 7.58
C VAL A 118 -13.28 -11.85 8.13
N ASP A 119 -12.79 -10.66 7.76
CA ASP A 119 -11.50 -10.11 8.20
C ASP A 119 -10.28 -10.91 7.73
N ARG A 120 -10.46 -11.83 6.78
CA ARG A 120 -9.35 -12.60 6.19
C ARG A 120 -9.08 -12.10 4.78
N VAL A 121 -7.80 -11.99 4.44
CA VAL A 121 -7.38 -11.61 3.10
C VAL A 121 -7.33 -12.87 2.26
N VAL A 122 -8.28 -13.03 1.35
CA VAL A 122 -8.43 -14.25 0.56
C VAL A 122 -8.00 -14.11 -0.90
N GLY A 123 -7.78 -12.88 -1.35
CA GLY A 123 -7.37 -12.65 -2.74
C GLY A 123 -7.12 -11.18 -2.99
N PHE A 124 -6.93 -10.84 -4.25
CA PHE A 124 -6.68 -9.47 -4.66
C PHE A 124 -7.21 -9.22 -6.07
N THR A 125 -7.52 -7.95 -6.37
CA THR A 125 -7.96 -7.52 -7.69
C THR A 125 -7.14 -6.31 -8.09
N LEU A 126 -6.45 -6.40 -9.21
CA LEU A 126 -5.68 -5.29 -9.74
C LEU A 126 -6.64 -4.27 -10.38
N ARG A 127 -6.35 -2.98 -10.17
CA ARG A 127 -7.14 -1.91 -10.76
C ARG A 127 -7.09 -1.99 -12.28
N GLN A 128 -5.88 -2.17 -12.80
CA GLN A 128 -5.60 -2.38 -14.22
C GLN A 128 -4.31 -3.16 -14.34
N GLU A 129 -4.14 -3.89 -15.44
CA GLU A 129 -2.82 -4.40 -15.81
C GLU A 129 -1.95 -3.19 -16.13
N ASP A 130 -0.73 -3.11 -15.56
CA ASP A 130 0.14 -1.94 -15.67
C ASP A 130 -0.56 -0.65 -15.24
N SER A 131 -1.15 -0.64 -14.06
CA SER A 131 -2.05 0.41 -13.61
C SER A 131 -1.47 1.83 -13.67
N LYS A 132 -0.21 2.01 -13.33
CA LYS A 132 0.42 3.33 -13.35
C LYS A 132 0.59 3.85 -14.77
N GLN A 133 0.96 3.00 -15.70
CA GLN A 133 1.16 3.37 -17.09
C GLN A 133 -0.16 3.70 -17.75
N GLN A 134 -1.21 2.93 -17.51
CA GLN A 134 -2.51 3.12 -18.14
C GLN A 134 -3.28 4.31 -17.56
N ALA A 135 -3.04 4.66 -16.30
CA ALA A 135 -3.73 5.77 -15.64
C ALA A 135 -3.17 7.13 -16.04
N VAL A 136 -1.96 7.19 -16.51
CA VAL A 136 -1.28 8.41 -16.93
C VAL A 136 -1.34 8.54 -18.45
#